data_e2936e2313c6c0f9bb039129203c7bff
#
_entry.id   e2936e2313c6c0f9bb039129203c7bff
#
_cell.length_a   1.000
_cell.length_b   1.000
_cell.length_c   1.000
_cell.angle_alpha   90.00
_cell.angle_beta   90.00
_cell.angle_gamma   90.00
#
_symmetry.space_group_name_H-M   'P 1'
#
loop_
_entity.id
_entity.type
_entity.pdbx_description
1 polymer ?
#
loop_
_entity_poly.entity_id
_entity_poly.type
_entity_poly.pdbx_seq_one_letter_code
_entity_poly.pdbx_strand_id
1 'polypeptide(L)'
;MTELPPFFIFYGAAIMVALLPHRLGQIILLATPLAGGLGLLGMTADADLQWNIMNLVLEPLRVDRLSLLFGYLFHIAAFLGIVFSLHLRDRLQAITSLLYAGSALGAVFAGDLLTLFFFWEMLALTSAFLIFARKTDRA
;
A
#
# COMPACT_ATOMS: atom_id res chain seq x y z
N MET A 1 -5.82 22.08 -0.99
CA MET A 1 -4.65 21.21 -1.07
C MET A 1 -5.08 19.76 -1.11
N THR A 2 -4.73 19.07 -2.16
CA THR A 2 -5.11 17.67 -2.31
C THR A 2 -4.17 16.79 -1.48
N GLU A 3 -4.72 16.03 -0.57
CA GLU A 3 -3.94 15.09 0.20
C GLU A 3 -3.79 13.80 -0.60
N LEU A 4 -2.58 13.27 -0.63
CA LEU A 4 -2.28 12.05 -1.38
C LEU A 4 -2.60 10.83 -0.52
N PRO A 5 -3.51 9.94 -0.98
CA PRO A 5 -3.77 8.71 -0.23
C PRO A 5 -2.51 7.85 -0.12
N PRO A 6 -2.26 7.20 1.03
CA PRO A 6 -1.05 6.40 1.21
C PRO A 6 -0.88 5.26 0.20
N PHE A 7 -1.98 4.69 -0.32
CA PHE A 7 -1.87 3.60 -1.27
C PHE A 7 -1.14 3.99 -2.56
N PHE A 8 -1.22 5.27 -2.97
CA PHE A 8 -0.50 5.74 -4.16
C PHE A 8 1.01 5.60 -3.98
N ILE A 9 1.51 5.88 -2.79
CA ILE A 9 2.95 5.76 -2.51
C ILE A 9 3.38 4.31 -2.69
N PHE A 10 2.62 3.37 -2.16
CA PHE A 10 2.94 1.94 -2.26
C PHE A 10 2.80 1.41 -3.68
N TYR A 11 1.75 1.80 -4.40
CA TYR A 11 1.55 1.37 -5.78
C TYR A 11 2.61 1.96 -6.70
N GLY A 12 2.94 3.25 -6.52
CA GLY A 12 4.00 3.89 -7.27
C GLY A 12 5.35 3.23 -7.01
N ALA A 13 5.63 2.90 -5.75
CA ALA A 13 6.86 2.21 -5.39
C ALA A 13 6.93 0.81 -6.03
N ALA A 14 5.81 0.09 -6.10
CA ALA A 14 5.77 -1.22 -6.74
C ALA A 14 6.17 -1.12 -8.22
N ILE A 15 5.66 -0.11 -8.92
CA ILE A 15 6.03 0.14 -10.31
C ILE A 15 7.53 0.45 -10.42
N MET A 16 8.05 1.31 -9.54
CA MET A 16 9.45 1.68 -9.56
C MET A 16 10.37 0.48 -9.29
N VAL A 17 9.99 -0.37 -8.34
CA VAL A 17 10.76 -1.59 -8.05
C VAL A 17 10.79 -2.52 -9.26
N ALA A 18 9.68 -2.58 -10.01
CA ALA A 18 9.61 -3.41 -11.22
C ALA A 18 10.53 -2.91 -12.32
N LEU A 19 10.76 -1.60 -12.41
CA LEU A 19 11.51 -0.98 -13.50
C LEU A 19 12.98 -0.73 -13.18
N LEU A 20 13.37 -0.68 -11.91
CA LEU A 20 14.71 -0.27 -11.49
C LEU A 20 15.60 -1.48 -11.18
N PRO A 21 16.95 -1.31 -11.21
CA PRO A 21 17.87 -2.37 -10.79
C PRO A 21 17.62 -2.81 -9.35
N HIS A 22 18.09 -4.00 -9.03
CA HIS A 22 17.86 -4.62 -7.73
C HIS A 22 18.24 -3.73 -6.54
N ARG A 23 19.41 -3.08 -6.60
CA ARG A 23 19.88 -2.24 -5.49
C ARG A 23 18.97 -1.04 -5.26
N LEU A 24 18.60 -0.35 -6.35
CA LEU A 24 17.70 0.79 -6.24
C LEU A 24 16.31 0.35 -5.81
N GLY A 25 15.87 -0.81 -6.29
CA GLY A 25 14.60 -1.38 -5.87
C GLY A 25 14.53 -1.64 -4.37
N GLN A 26 15.62 -2.16 -3.78
CA GLN A 26 15.67 -2.40 -2.34
C GLN A 26 15.63 -1.10 -1.54
N ILE A 27 16.30 -0.05 -2.00
CA ILE A 27 16.28 1.25 -1.34
C ILE A 27 14.84 1.81 -1.37
N ILE A 28 14.18 1.74 -2.51
CA ILE A 28 12.79 2.20 -2.65
C ILE A 28 11.87 1.37 -1.77
N LEU A 29 12.06 0.06 -1.72
CA LEU A 29 11.27 -0.83 -0.90
C LEU A 29 11.33 -0.44 0.58
N LEU A 30 12.52 -0.14 1.10
CA LEU A 30 12.68 0.30 2.48
C LEU A 30 12.16 1.72 2.71
N ALA A 31 12.33 2.60 1.73
CA ALA A 31 11.92 4.00 1.86
C ALA A 31 10.40 4.17 1.83
N THR A 32 9.68 3.26 1.18
CA THR A 32 8.23 3.40 0.96
C THR A 32 7.44 3.50 2.25
N PRO A 33 7.55 2.58 3.22
CA PRO A 33 6.78 2.71 4.45
C PRO A 33 7.23 3.90 5.30
N LEU A 34 8.50 4.28 5.22
CA LEU A 34 8.98 5.48 5.93
C LEU A 34 8.36 6.74 5.32
N ALA A 35 8.34 6.84 4.00
CA ALA A 35 7.74 7.99 3.32
C ALA A 35 6.24 8.06 3.57
N GLY A 36 5.56 6.92 3.50
CA GLY A 36 4.13 6.84 3.77
C GLY A 36 3.80 7.22 5.22
N GLY A 37 4.59 6.71 6.16
CA GLY A 37 4.41 7.04 7.57
C GLY A 37 4.62 8.51 7.85
N LEU A 38 5.64 9.13 7.26
CA LEU A 38 5.88 10.56 7.38
C LEU A 38 4.72 11.36 6.77
N GLY A 39 4.17 10.88 5.65
CA GLY A 39 3.00 11.51 5.05
C GLY A 39 1.80 11.51 5.98
N LEU A 40 1.60 10.44 6.75
CA LEU A 40 0.52 10.36 7.72
C LEU A 40 0.66 11.38 8.85
N LEU A 41 1.89 11.72 9.22
CA LEU A 41 2.11 12.74 10.25
C LEU A 41 1.56 14.10 9.83
N GLY A 42 1.51 14.38 8.54
CA GLY A 42 0.96 15.62 8.02
C GLY A 42 -0.54 15.60 7.79
N MET A 43 -1.20 14.45 7.96
CA MET A 43 -2.64 14.34 7.73
C MET A 43 -3.42 14.66 8.98
N THR A 44 -4.53 15.39 8.80
CA THR A 44 -5.46 15.70 9.89
C THR A 44 -6.59 14.69 9.90
N ALA A 45 -7.23 14.52 11.08
CA ALA A 45 -8.29 13.53 11.25
C ALA A 45 -9.54 13.80 10.40
N ASP A 46 -9.69 15.01 9.86
CA ASP A 46 -10.87 15.35 9.06
C ASP A 46 -10.56 15.40 7.56
N ALA A 47 -9.37 14.95 7.14
CA ALA A 47 -9.01 14.95 5.73
C ALA A 47 -9.85 13.97 4.94
N ASP A 48 -10.29 14.39 3.77
CA ASP A 48 -11.00 13.51 2.85
C ASP A 48 -10.70 13.89 1.41
N LEU A 49 -10.92 12.93 0.53
CA LEU A 49 -10.75 13.11 -0.91
C LEU A 49 -11.95 12.44 -1.59
N GLN A 50 -12.66 13.18 -2.44
CA GLN A 50 -13.81 12.65 -3.14
C GLN A 50 -13.58 12.73 -4.65
N TRP A 51 -13.94 11.65 -5.32
CA TRP A 51 -13.88 11.56 -6.78
C TRP A 51 -15.27 11.33 -7.32
N ASN A 52 -15.65 12.10 -8.34
CA ASN A 52 -16.89 11.89 -9.09
C ASN A 52 -16.58 11.16 -10.39
N ILE A 53 -17.02 9.89 -10.47
CA ILE A 53 -16.80 9.05 -11.65
C ILE A 53 -18.15 8.49 -12.07
N MET A 54 -18.59 8.80 -13.28
CA MET A 54 -19.83 8.26 -13.87
C MET A 54 -21.05 8.41 -12.94
N ASN A 55 -21.20 9.60 -12.35
CA ASN A 55 -22.28 9.93 -11.39
C ASN A 55 -22.17 9.21 -10.03
N LEU A 56 -21.04 8.51 -9.79
CA LEU A 56 -20.77 7.91 -8.50
C LEU A 56 -19.76 8.78 -7.74
N VAL A 57 -20.03 9.02 -6.48
CA VAL A 57 -19.11 9.73 -5.59
C VAL A 57 -18.28 8.71 -4.83
N LEU A 58 -16.97 8.68 -5.11
CA LEU A 58 -16.04 7.79 -4.43
C LEU A 58 -15.21 8.59 -3.43
N GLU A 59 -14.92 7.98 -2.30
CA GLU A 59 -14.11 8.58 -1.25
C GLU A 59 -12.87 7.73 -1.01
N PRO A 60 -11.84 7.86 -1.88
CA PRO A 60 -10.64 7.03 -1.73
C PRO A 60 -9.79 7.37 -0.52
N LEU A 61 -10.04 8.51 0.12
CA LEU A 61 -9.35 8.88 1.34
C LEU A 61 -10.34 9.51 2.30
N ARG A 62 -10.52 8.89 3.45
CA ARG A 62 -11.25 9.44 4.58
C ARG A 62 -10.44 9.16 5.82
N VAL A 63 -9.99 10.24 6.46
CA VAL A 63 -9.07 10.14 7.60
C VAL A 63 -9.82 10.42 8.89
N ASP A 64 -9.81 9.47 9.81
CA ASP A 64 -10.29 9.67 11.17
C ASP A 64 -9.24 9.12 12.14
N ARG A 65 -9.50 9.23 13.43
CA ARG A 65 -8.52 8.80 14.44
C ARG A 65 -8.23 7.31 14.36
N LEU A 66 -9.26 6.52 14.10
CA LEU A 66 -9.10 5.07 14.00
C LEU A 66 -8.31 4.67 12.76
N SER A 67 -8.61 5.29 11.62
CA SER A 67 -7.87 5.00 10.39
C SER A 67 -6.42 5.44 10.49
N LEU A 68 -6.13 6.56 11.16
CA LEU A 68 -4.75 6.98 11.40
C LEU A 68 -4.01 5.95 12.25
N LEU A 69 -4.63 5.44 13.31
CA LEU A 69 -4.02 4.43 14.14
C LEU A 69 -3.66 3.19 13.34
N PHE A 70 -4.61 2.65 12.58
CA PHE A 70 -4.36 1.49 11.74
C PHE A 70 -3.37 1.81 10.61
N GLY A 71 -3.41 3.02 10.08
CA GLY A 71 -2.44 3.45 9.07
C GLY A 71 -1.01 3.40 9.60
N TYR A 72 -0.77 3.91 10.78
CA TYR A 72 0.55 3.84 11.42
C TYR A 72 0.95 2.40 11.68
N LEU A 73 0.05 1.59 12.22
CA LEU A 73 0.33 0.20 12.49
C LEU A 73 0.70 -0.57 11.22
N PHE A 74 -0.02 -0.33 10.13
CA PHE A 74 0.26 -1.00 8.86
C PHE A 74 1.57 -0.54 8.25
N HIS A 75 1.95 0.73 8.41
CA HIS A 75 3.25 1.21 7.94
C HIS A 75 4.39 0.55 8.74
N ILE A 76 4.24 0.43 10.05
CA ILE A 76 5.22 -0.25 10.88
C ILE A 76 5.32 -1.73 10.49
N ALA A 77 4.18 -2.39 10.33
CA ALA A 77 4.14 -3.78 9.93
C ALA A 77 4.77 -3.99 8.55
N ALA A 78 4.50 -3.10 7.61
CA ALA A 78 5.09 -3.17 6.27
C ALA A 78 6.60 -3.00 6.33
N PHE A 79 7.09 -2.05 7.13
CA PHE A 79 8.52 -1.83 7.28
C PHE A 79 9.21 -3.07 7.87
N LEU A 80 8.65 -3.63 8.93
CA LEU A 80 9.21 -4.83 9.56
C LEU A 80 9.19 -6.01 8.60
N GLY A 81 8.09 -6.21 7.87
CA GLY A 81 7.99 -7.27 6.88
C GLY A 81 9.02 -7.13 5.78
N ILE A 82 9.26 -5.91 5.31
CA ILE A 82 10.25 -5.64 4.28
C ILE A 82 11.66 -5.94 4.82
N VAL A 83 11.98 -5.50 6.03
CA VAL A 83 13.29 -5.77 6.64
C VAL A 83 13.54 -7.27 6.73
N PHE A 84 12.54 -8.03 7.15
CA PHE A 84 12.67 -9.48 7.25
C PHE A 84 12.82 -10.16 5.88
N SER A 85 12.28 -9.57 4.82
CA SER A 85 12.29 -10.17 3.49
C SER A 85 13.45 -9.72 2.61
N LEU A 86 14.31 -8.81 3.08
CA LEU A 86 15.40 -8.28 2.26
C LEU A 86 16.36 -9.36 1.77
N HIS A 87 16.56 -10.41 2.56
CA HIS A 87 17.45 -11.52 2.20
C HIS A 87 16.89 -12.40 1.08
N LEU A 88 15.60 -12.33 0.80
CA LEU A 88 14.97 -13.20 -0.19
C LEU A 88 15.28 -12.80 -1.63
N ARG A 89 15.60 -11.55 -1.88
CA ARG A 89 15.99 -11.01 -3.19
C ARG A 89 15.04 -11.35 -4.35
N ASP A 90 13.77 -11.59 -4.02
CA ASP A 90 12.76 -11.92 -5.02
C ASP A 90 12.00 -10.63 -5.40
N ARG A 91 12.22 -10.18 -6.64
CA ARG A 91 11.57 -8.94 -7.11
C ARG A 91 10.06 -9.08 -7.16
N LEU A 92 9.57 -10.23 -7.63
CA LEU A 92 8.12 -10.46 -7.70
C LEU A 92 7.49 -10.40 -6.31
N GLN A 93 8.13 -11.00 -5.33
CA GLN A 93 7.64 -10.97 -3.96
C GLN A 93 7.64 -9.54 -3.39
N ALA A 94 8.69 -8.77 -3.69
CA ALA A 94 8.77 -7.39 -3.24
C ALA A 94 7.65 -6.53 -3.85
N ILE A 95 7.43 -6.65 -5.15
CA ILE A 95 6.37 -5.92 -5.84
C ILE A 95 5.00 -6.29 -5.27
N THR A 96 4.75 -7.57 -5.10
CA THR A 96 3.47 -8.07 -4.59
C THR A 96 3.24 -7.63 -3.15
N SER A 97 4.29 -7.60 -2.33
CA SER A 97 4.20 -7.14 -0.94
C SER A 97 3.83 -5.66 -0.88
N LEU A 98 4.41 -4.83 -1.76
CA LEU A 98 4.05 -3.41 -1.83
C LEU A 98 2.61 -3.22 -2.27
N LEU A 99 2.16 -4.00 -3.26
CA LEU A 99 0.77 -3.93 -3.71
C LEU A 99 -0.19 -4.36 -2.61
N TYR A 100 0.16 -5.41 -1.88
CA TYR A 100 -0.65 -5.89 -0.76
C TYR A 100 -0.75 -4.82 0.34
N ALA A 101 0.39 -4.25 0.75
CA ALA A 101 0.41 -3.22 1.78
C ALA A 101 -0.37 -1.98 1.34
N GLY A 102 -0.21 -1.56 0.09
CA GLY A 102 -0.95 -0.43 -0.46
C GLY A 102 -2.45 -0.68 -0.47
N SER A 103 -2.86 -1.89 -0.84
CA SER A 103 -4.27 -2.26 -0.85
C SER A 103 -4.87 -2.27 0.56
N ALA A 104 -4.11 -2.76 1.55
CA ALA A 104 -4.54 -2.73 2.94
C ALA A 104 -4.73 -1.29 3.42
N LEU A 105 -3.80 -0.39 3.08
CA LEU A 105 -3.93 1.01 3.43
C LEU A 105 -5.10 1.67 2.71
N GLY A 106 -5.33 1.32 1.44
CA GLY A 106 -6.48 1.81 0.71
C GLY A 106 -7.78 1.41 1.38
N ALA A 107 -7.88 0.17 1.88
CA ALA A 107 -9.05 -0.30 2.60
C ALA A 107 -9.24 0.45 3.92
N VAL A 108 -8.15 0.72 4.64
CA VAL A 108 -8.20 1.43 5.94
C VAL A 108 -8.77 2.84 5.77
N PHE A 109 -8.38 3.53 4.71
CA PHE A 109 -8.80 4.91 4.49
C PHE A 109 -9.98 5.07 3.54
N ALA A 110 -10.59 3.97 3.10
CA ALA A 110 -11.77 4.03 2.23
C ALA A 110 -12.95 4.66 2.95
N GLY A 111 -13.55 5.66 2.33
CA GLY A 111 -14.69 6.37 2.91
C GLY A 111 -16.05 5.90 2.37
N ASP A 112 -16.06 5.01 1.38
CA ASP A 112 -17.30 4.47 0.82
C ASP A 112 -17.16 2.97 0.54
N LEU A 113 -18.29 2.30 0.39
CA LEU A 113 -18.30 0.85 0.22
C LEU A 113 -17.67 0.39 -1.10
N LEU A 114 -17.84 1.15 -2.16
CA LEU A 114 -17.30 0.78 -3.47
C LEU A 114 -15.77 0.83 -3.46
N THR A 115 -15.19 1.88 -2.87
CA THR A 115 -13.74 1.99 -2.70
C THR A 115 -13.22 0.87 -1.81
N LEU A 116 -13.91 0.59 -0.71
CA LEU A 116 -13.54 -0.50 0.19
C LEU A 116 -13.56 -1.84 -0.54
N PHE A 117 -14.59 -2.09 -1.33
CA PHE A 117 -14.71 -3.32 -2.10
C PHE A 117 -13.56 -3.46 -3.11
N PHE A 118 -13.21 -2.38 -3.79
CA PHE A 118 -12.12 -2.38 -4.74
C PHE A 118 -10.81 -2.81 -4.07
N PHE A 119 -10.46 -2.19 -2.94
CA PHE A 119 -9.22 -2.53 -2.24
C PHE A 119 -9.26 -3.92 -1.61
N TRP A 120 -10.42 -4.37 -1.18
CA TRP A 120 -10.60 -5.72 -0.68
C TRP A 120 -10.30 -6.74 -1.77
N GLU A 121 -10.80 -6.51 -2.99
CA GLU A 121 -10.49 -7.37 -4.13
C GLU A 121 -9.01 -7.33 -4.48
N MET A 122 -8.38 -6.15 -4.40
CA MET A 122 -6.94 -6.04 -4.62
C MET A 122 -6.14 -6.81 -3.57
N LEU A 123 -6.61 -6.81 -2.32
CA LEU A 123 -5.98 -7.63 -1.26
C LEU A 123 -6.05 -9.12 -1.61
N ALA A 124 -7.18 -9.58 -2.07
CA ALA A 124 -7.35 -10.98 -2.44
C ALA A 124 -6.43 -11.36 -3.61
N LEU A 125 -6.37 -10.51 -4.63
CA LEU A 125 -5.51 -10.77 -5.79
C LEU A 125 -4.03 -10.79 -5.42
N THR A 126 -3.56 -9.80 -4.67
CA THR A 126 -2.15 -9.72 -4.29
C THR A 126 -1.77 -10.83 -3.33
N SER A 127 -2.68 -11.22 -2.44
CA SER A 127 -2.49 -12.36 -1.55
C SER A 127 -2.30 -13.64 -2.34
N ALA A 128 -3.12 -13.85 -3.38
CA ALA A 128 -2.99 -15.02 -4.25
C ALA A 128 -1.63 -15.05 -4.96
N PHE A 129 -1.18 -13.90 -5.48
CA PHE A 129 0.14 -13.81 -6.11
C PHE A 129 1.27 -14.12 -5.14
N LEU A 130 1.17 -13.67 -3.89
CA LEU A 130 2.18 -13.99 -2.88
C LEU A 130 2.28 -15.49 -2.62
N ILE A 131 1.14 -16.16 -2.54
CA ILE A 131 1.09 -17.60 -2.35
C ILE A 131 1.71 -18.33 -3.56
N PHE A 132 1.37 -17.92 -4.77
CA PHE A 132 1.92 -18.51 -5.97
C PHE A 132 3.43 -18.31 -6.07
N ALA A 133 3.92 -17.12 -5.72
CA ALA A 133 5.36 -16.83 -5.74
C ALA A 133 6.11 -17.78 -4.79
N ARG A 134 5.55 -18.03 -3.61
CA ARG A 134 6.16 -18.94 -2.64
C ARG A 134 6.14 -20.39 -3.13
N LYS A 135 5.06 -20.83 -3.76
CA LYS A 135 4.99 -22.18 -4.29
C LYS A 135 6.03 -22.44 -5.37
N THR A 136 6.26 -21.44 -6.22
CA THR A 136 7.24 -21.55 -7.30
C THR A 136 8.64 -21.73 -6.75
N ASP A 137 8.98 -21.06 -5.65
CA ASP A 137 10.28 -21.16 -5.02
C ASP A 137 10.53 -22.54 -4.41
N ARG A 138 9.48 -23.27 -4.08
CA ARG A 138 9.57 -24.61 -3.50
C ARG A 138 9.52 -25.74 -4.52
N ALA A 139 9.08 -25.42 -5.72
CA ALA A 139 9.06 -26.39 -6.82
C ALA A 139 10.42 -26.50 -7.53
#